data_c2182946b135bce6be1de5cc707b2b39
#
_entry.id   c2182946b135bce6be1de5cc707b2b39
#
_cell.length_a   1.000
_cell.length_b   1.000
_cell.length_c   1.000
_cell.angle_alpha   90.00
_cell.angle_beta   90.00
_cell.angle_gamma   90.00
#
_symmetry.space_group_name_H-M   'P 1'
#
loop_
_entity.id
_entity.type
_entity.pdbx_description
1 polymer ?
#
loop_
_entity_poly.entity_id
_entity_poly.type
_entity_poly.pdbx_seq_one_letter_code
_entity_poly.pdbx_strand_id
1 'polypeptide(L)'
;MAQVLHLTGPVLVGPDDVRSQAWVVGGRVTYAAPGGDHDVTTVPGWVLPGLVDAHSHIGLGARGAVDDETAQAQAIADRDAGALLLRDAGSPADTRWVQARDDLPRLVRAGRHIARTRRYIRNYAWEVEPEQLVEQVRLEARAGDGWVKLVGDWIDRDTGDLSPCWSGEVLASAVAAAHEEGARVTAHCFGEESLRDLAAAGTDCVEHACGLQPDTVASFAAQGIAIVPTLVNIDTFPQIAEPAREKFPDYHRHMIDLWQRRYETIADARDAGIPVYVGTDAGGSLPHGLVATEVAHLAHAGFTTTEALDAACWGARSWLGWPGLEEGEEADLVVYADDPREDLAALALPSLVVLRGIPHP
;
A
#
# COMPACT_ATOMS: atom_id res chain seq x y z
N MET A 1 28.25 22.08 -12.79
CA MET A 1 28.81 21.01 -11.93
C MET A 1 27.63 20.22 -11.43
N ALA A 2 27.75 18.90 -11.28
CA ALA A 2 26.66 18.12 -10.70
C ALA A 2 26.51 18.50 -9.22
N GLN A 3 25.29 18.81 -8.79
CA GLN A 3 24.96 19.09 -7.40
C GLN A 3 25.17 17.81 -6.59
N VAL A 4 25.85 17.93 -5.45
CA VAL A 4 26.05 16.85 -4.48
C VAL A 4 25.28 17.22 -3.21
N LEU A 5 24.47 16.27 -2.70
CA LEU A 5 23.88 16.44 -1.36
C LEU A 5 24.79 15.72 -0.34
N HIS A 6 25.10 16.41 0.74
CA HIS A 6 25.76 15.82 1.91
C HIS A 6 24.73 15.70 3.04
N LEU A 7 24.30 14.49 3.30
CA LEU A 7 23.35 14.14 4.37
C LEU A 7 24.14 14.00 5.66
N THR A 8 24.05 15.00 6.56
CA THR A 8 24.86 15.12 7.78
C THR A 8 24.07 14.72 9.02
N GLY A 9 23.53 13.55 9.04
CA GLY A 9 22.77 13.01 10.17
C GLY A 9 22.68 11.50 10.07
N PRO A 10 22.06 10.86 11.05
CA PRO A 10 21.88 9.42 11.00
C PRO A 10 21.08 9.01 9.76
N VAL A 11 21.64 8.05 9.01
CA VAL A 11 20.98 7.46 7.83
C VAL A 11 20.55 6.07 8.24
N LEU A 12 19.25 5.85 8.29
CA LEU A 12 18.62 4.60 8.70
C LEU A 12 18.50 3.69 7.47
N VAL A 13 19.55 2.92 7.19
CA VAL A 13 19.60 2.00 6.03
C VAL A 13 18.70 0.79 6.27
N GLY A 14 18.57 0.36 7.51
CA GLY A 14 17.70 -0.72 7.95
C GLY A 14 17.33 -0.55 9.42
N PRO A 15 16.53 -1.45 9.99
CA PRO A 15 16.13 -1.38 11.40
C PRO A 15 17.33 -1.29 12.36
N ASP A 16 18.40 -2.02 12.06
CA ASP A 16 19.63 -2.10 12.87
C ASP A 16 20.87 -1.52 12.17
N ASP A 17 20.77 -1.08 10.92
CA ASP A 17 21.89 -0.48 10.16
C ASP A 17 21.74 1.03 10.08
N VAL A 18 22.57 1.73 10.86
CA VAL A 18 22.60 3.20 10.92
C VAL A 18 23.98 3.70 10.53
N ARG A 19 24.03 4.56 9.52
CA ARG A 19 25.24 5.27 9.11
C ARG A 19 25.23 6.69 9.65
N SER A 20 26.40 7.25 9.91
CA SER A 20 26.52 8.62 10.46
C SER A 20 26.27 9.72 9.43
N GLN A 21 26.42 9.42 8.14
CA GLN A 21 26.25 10.33 7.02
C GLN A 21 26.18 9.56 5.71
N ALA A 22 25.70 10.22 4.66
CA ALA A 22 25.76 9.75 3.28
C ALA A 22 25.88 10.93 2.30
N TRP A 23 26.16 10.64 1.05
CA TRP A 23 26.12 11.61 -0.05
C TRP A 23 25.20 11.11 -1.15
N VAL A 24 24.60 12.06 -1.87
CA VAL A 24 23.94 11.78 -3.14
C VAL A 24 24.76 12.40 -4.24
N VAL A 25 25.32 11.54 -5.08
CA VAL A 25 26.21 11.92 -6.19
C VAL A 25 25.65 11.37 -7.49
N GLY A 26 25.36 12.23 -8.45
CA GLY A 26 24.75 11.78 -9.71
C GLY A 26 23.43 11.03 -9.55
N GLY A 27 22.65 11.41 -8.55
CA GLY A 27 21.35 10.78 -8.22
C GLY A 27 21.45 9.49 -7.41
N ARG A 28 22.64 9.06 -6.98
CA ARG A 28 22.88 7.80 -6.28
C ARG A 28 23.44 8.01 -4.89
N VAL A 29 23.09 7.11 -3.98
CA VAL A 29 23.59 7.08 -2.60
C VAL A 29 25.04 6.57 -2.60
N THR A 30 25.91 7.21 -1.82
CA THR A 30 27.24 6.71 -1.48
C THR A 30 27.62 7.07 -0.05
N TYR A 31 28.34 6.17 0.62
CA TYR A 31 28.87 6.39 1.97
C TYR A 31 30.32 6.86 1.96
N ALA A 32 30.94 6.94 0.78
CA ALA A 32 32.25 7.53 0.58
C ALA A 32 32.14 9.00 0.18
N ALA A 33 32.91 9.86 0.85
CA ALA A 33 32.97 11.28 0.45
C ALA A 33 33.44 11.40 -1.01
N PRO A 34 32.73 12.15 -1.86
CA PRO A 34 33.14 12.31 -3.25
C PRO A 34 34.47 13.09 -3.33
N GLY A 35 35.38 12.63 -4.19
CA GLY A 35 36.62 13.34 -4.49
C GLY A 35 36.38 14.45 -5.52
N GLY A 36 37.22 15.51 -5.46
CA GLY A 36 37.14 16.62 -6.40
C GLY A 36 36.41 17.86 -5.87
N ASP A 37 36.25 18.83 -6.77
CA ASP A 37 35.53 20.10 -6.43
C ASP A 37 34.10 20.01 -6.91
N HIS A 38 33.17 19.95 -5.96
CA HIS A 38 31.73 19.81 -6.18
C HIS A 38 30.97 20.97 -5.53
N ASP A 39 29.82 21.33 -6.08
CA ASP A 39 28.86 22.20 -5.40
C ASP A 39 28.06 21.31 -4.42
N VAL A 40 28.38 21.44 -3.12
CA VAL A 40 27.83 20.58 -2.05
C VAL A 40 26.77 21.33 -1.27
N THR A 41 25.56 20.78 -1.26
CA THR A 41 24.46 21.22 -0.37
C THR A 41 24.43 20.31 0.85
N THR A 42 24.61 20.87 2.05
CA THR A 42 24.53 20.12 3.31
C THR A 42 23.08 20.06 3.81
N VAL A 43 22.63 18.87 4.12
CA VAL A 43 21.28 18.57 4.60
C VAL A 43 21.37 17.85 5.95
N PRO A 44 21.06 18.53 7.06
CA PRO A 44 21.01 17.89 8.38
C PRO A 44 19.68 17.18 8.61
N GLY A 45 19.68 16.13 9.43
CA GLY A 45 18.46 15.44 9.88
C GLY A 45 18.57 13.92 9.81
N TRP A 46 17.48 13.27 10.14
CA TRP A 46 17.33 11.81 10.11
C TRP A 46 16.89 11.38 8.72
N VAL A 47 17.62 10.47 8.11
CA VAL A 47 17.41 10.05 6.74
C VAL A 47 16.84 8.63 6.71
N LEU A 48 15.71 8.45 6.03
CA LEU A 48 15.11 7.14 5.75
C LEU A 48 15.00 6.94 4.25
N PRO A 49 14.95 5.67 3.78
CA PRO A 49 14.42 5.40 2.45
C PRO A 49 13.02 5.99 2.31
N GLY A 50 12.65 6.44 1.13
CA GLY A 50 11.30 6.90 0.88
C GLY A 50 10.26 5.87 1.32
N LEU A 51 9.21 6.33 1.98
CA LEU A 51 8.15 5.47 2.49
C LEU A 51 7.41 4.75 1.35
N VAL A 52 6.72 3.68 1.72
CA VAL A 52 5.89 2.89 0.82
C VAL A 52 4.43 3.07 1.23
N ASP A 53 3.59 3.37 0.26
CA ASP A 53 2.14 3.16 0.37
C ASP A 53 1.79 1.92 -0.47
N ALA A 54 1.56 0.81 0.21
CA ALA A 54 1.34 -0.49 -0.43
C ALA A 54 -0.11 -0.70 -0.89
N HIS A 55 -0.98 0.28 -0.70
CA HIS A 55 -2.35 0.30 -1.18
C HIS A 55 -2.82 1.73 -1.42
N SER A 56 -2.64 2.21 -2.62
CA SER A 56 -3.19 3.49 -3.08
C SER A 56 -3.81 3.34 -4.47
N HIS A 57 -4.47 4.39 -4.96
CA HIS A 57 -5.18 4.37 -6.24
C HIS A 57 -4.96 5.69 -6.99
N ILE A 58 -3.82 5.82 -7.67
CA ILE A 58 -3.57 6.98 -8.53
C ILE A 58 -4.54 6.96 -9.71
N GLY A 59 -5.14 8.10 -10.01
CA GLY A 59 -6.11 8.20 -11.11
C GLY A 59 -7.53 7.78 -10.75
N LEU A 60 -7.81 7.48 -9.47
CA LEU A 60 -9.14 7.11 -8.99
C LEU A 60 -9.75 8.25 -8.16
N GLY A 61 -10.97 8.63 -8.50
CA GLY A 61 -11.81 9.53 -7.71
C GLY A 61 -13.16 8.90 -7.39
N ALA A 62 -13.99 9.58 -6.61
CA ALA A 62 -15.26 9.05 -6.10
C ALA A 62 -16.25 8.54 -7.16
N ARG A 63 -16.07 8.88 -8.44
CA ARG A 63 -16.95 8.48 -9.53
C ARG A 63 -16.27 7.59 -10.59
N GLY A 64 -15.07 7.12 -10.33
CA GLY A 64 -14.24 6.35 -11.24
C GLY A 64 -12.98 7.11 -11.65
N ALA A 65 -12.49 6.87 -12.86
CA ALA A 65 -11.29 7.52 -13.38
C ALA A 65 -11.36 9.05 -13.30
N VAL A 66 -10.24 9.68 -12.93
CA VAL A 66 -10.03 11.13 -13.02
C VAL A 66 -9.10 11.44 -14.20
N ASP A 67 -8.97 12.72 -14.54
CA ASP A 67 -8.03 13.18 -15.55
C ASP A 67 -6.57 13.14 -15.07
N ASP A 68 -5.63 13.28 -16.00
CA ASP A 68 -4.20 13.20 -15.73
C ASP A 68 -3.71 14.33 -14.80
N GLU A 69 -4.33 15.51 -14.85
CA GLU A 69 -3.99 16.64 -13.96
C GLU A 69 -4.35 16.29 -12.51
N THR A 70 -5.52 15.74 -12.27
CA THR A 70 -5.95 15.27 -10.95
C THR A 70 -5.08 14.09 -10.48
N ALA A 71 -4.81 13.12 -11.35
CA ALA A 71 -3.94 11.98 -11.04
C ALA A 71 -2.52 12.43 -10.70
N GLN A 72 -1.97 13.42 -11.40
CA GLN A 72 -0.68 14.03 -11.07
C GLN A 72 -0.70 14.70 -9.70
N ALA A 73 -1.75 15.45 -9.37
CA ALA A 73 -1.87 16.09 -8.06
C ALA A 73 -1.94 15.04 -6.92
N GLN A 74 -2.62 13.91 -7.15
CA GLN A 74 -2.65 12.77 -6.23
C GLN A 74 -1.24 12.22 -5.98
N ALA A 75 -0.49 11.93 -7.05
CA ALA A 75 0.88 11.41 -6.95
C ALA A 75 1.85 12.41 -6.27
N ILE A 76 1.68 13.71 -6.52
CA ILE A 76 2.46 14.76 -5.86
C ILE A 76 2.15 14.80 -4.36
N ALA A 77 0.88 14.66 -3.95
CA ALA A 77 0.51 14.65 -2.54
C ALA A 77 1.15 13.46 -1.79
N ASP A 78 1.21 12.29 -2.39
CA ASP A 78 1.91 11.14 -1.82
C ASP A 78 3.42 11.36 -1.74
N ARG A 79 4.05 11.88 -2.82
CA ARG A 79 5.46 12.24 -2.83
C ARG A 79 5.82 13.22 -1.70
N ASP A 80 5.07 14.29 -1.59
CA ASP A 80 5.35 15.38 -0.64
C ASP A 80 5.10 14.93 0.81
N ALA A 81 4.27 13.89 1.02
CA ALA A 81 4.13 13.18 2.29
C ALA A 81 5.25 12.13 2.55
N GLY A 82 6.21 11.97 1.63
CA GLY A 82 7.33 11.05 1.76
C GLY A 82 7.07 9.64 1.23
N ALA A 83 5.90 9.34 0.67
CA ALA A 83 5.63 8.06 0.00
C ALA A 83 6.22 8.08 -1.41
N LEU A 84 7.40 7.46 -1.58
CA LEU A 84 8.15 7.48 -2.83
C LEU A 84 8.04 6.19 -3.64
N LEU A 85 7.42 5.17 -3.08
CA LEU A 85 7.05 3.93 -3.74
C LEU A 85 5.59 3.61 -3.44
N LEU A 86 4.77 3.54 -4.48
CA LEU A 86 3.35 3.26 -4.38
C LEU A 86 3.03 1.92 -5.04
N ARG A 87 2.29 1.05 -4.37
CA ARG A 87 1.59 -0.05 -5.03
C ARG A 87 0.15 0.39 -5.29
N ASP A 88 -0.13 0.70 -6.55
CA ASP A 88 -1.49 0.98 -7.01
C ASP A 88 -2.28 -0.33 -7.02
N ALA A 89 -3.19 -0.47 -6.07
CA ALA A 89 -4.03 -1.65 -5.89
C ALA A 89 -5.20 -1.70 -6.89
N GLY A 90 -5.06 -1.05 -8.02
CA GLY A 90 -5.96 -1.03 -9.15
C GLY A 90 -6.56 0.35 -9.42
N SER A 91 -6.55 0.77 -10.68
CA SER A 91 -7.15 2.03 -11.12
C SER A 91 -7.91 1.85 -12.43
N PRO A 92 -9.05 2.53 -12.62
CA PRO A 92 -9.71 2.58 -13.92
C PRO A 92 -9.02 3.51 -14.91
N ALA A 93 -8.07 4.36 -14.46
CA ALA A 93 -7.27 5.24 -15.31
C ALA A 93 -6.01 4.52 -15.82
N ASP A 94 -5.50 4.94 -16.97
CA ASP A 94 -4.19 4.50 -17.43
C ASP A 94 -3.09 5.37 -16.80
N THR A 95 -2.43 4.84 -15.79
CA THR A 95 -1.40 5.53 -15.01
C THR A 95 0.03 5.19 -15.43
N ARG A 96 0.25 4.54 -16.60
CA ARG A 96 1.60 4.20 -17.11
C ARG A 96 2.48 5.43 -17.31
N TRP A 97 1.89 6.58 -17.62
CA TRP A 97 2.60 7.83 -17.78
C TRP A 97 3.26 8.32 -16.47
N VAL A 98 2.73 7.96 -15.30
CA VAL A 98 3.32 8.28 -13.99
C VAL A 98 4.71 7.65 -13.88
N GLN A 99 4.88 6.42 -14.34
CA GLN A 99 6.16 5.71 -14.31
C GLN A 99 7.24 6.35 -15.21
N ALA A 100 6.82 7.09 -16.23
CA ALA A 100 7.73 7.80 -17.13
C ALA A 100 8.16 9.19 -16.58
N ARG A 101 7.70 9.59 -15.41
CA ARG A 101 7.95 10.89 -14.79
C ARG A 101 8.96 10.77 -13.66
N ASP A 102 10.05 11.52 -13.72
CA ASP A 102 11.12 11.51 -12.72
C ASP A 102 10.75 12.30 -11.45
N ASP A 103 9.75 13.15 -11.52
CA ASP A 103 9.27 13.99 -10.43
C ASP A 103 8.06 13.40 -9.65
N LEU A 104 7.60 12.20 -10.04
CA LEU A 104 6.52 11.48 -9.38
C LEU A 104 7.02 10.19 -8.70
N PRO A 105 6.33 9.70 -7.66
CA PRO A 105 6.70 8.47 -6.97
C PRO A 105 6.85 7.28 -7.94
N ARG A 106 7.61 6.31 -7.51
CA ARG A 106 7.64 5.02 -8.19
C ARG A 106 6.31 4.33 -8.05
N LEU A 107 5.83 3.71 -9.12
CA LEU A 107 4.50 3.11 -9.16
C LEU A 107 4.58 1.65 -9.60
N VAL A 108 4.00 0.75 -8.80
CA VAL A 108 3.80 -0.68 -9.12
C VAL A 108 2.29 -0.90 -9.25
N ARG A 109 1.80 -1.19 -10.45
CA ARG A 109 0.36 -1.23 -10.75
C ARG A 109 -0.19 -2.66 -10.75
N ALA A 110 -1.37 -2.82 -10.18
CA ALA A 110 -2.14 -4.06 -10.26
C ALA A 110 -3.13 -4.09 -11.46
N GLY A 111 -2.99 -3.15 -12.41
CA GLY A 111 -3.96 -2.97 -13.49
C GLY A 111 -5.25 -2.34 -12.98
N ARG A 112 -6.40 -2.85 -13.39
CA ARG A 112 -7.70 -2.41 -12.90
C ARG A 112 -8.31 -3.49 -12.01
N HIS A 113 -9.05 -3.11 -10.97
CA HIS A 113 -9.81 -4.03 -10.14
C HIS A 113 -10.67 -4.98 -10.99
N ILE A 114 -10.81 -6.23 -10.52
CA ILE A 114 -11.76 -7.20 -11.10
C ILE A 114 -12.81 -7.51 -10.04
N ALA A 115 -14.06 -7.26 -10.34
CA ALA A 115 -15.20 -7.51 -9.45
C ALA A 115 -16.26 -8.36 -10.15
N ARG A 116 -17.04 -9.09 -9.36
CA ARG A 116 -18.26 -9.71 -9.89
C ARG A 116 -19.26 -8.63 -10.27
N THR A 117 -20.01 -8.87 -11.35
CA THR A 117 -21.03 -7.95 -11.85
C THR A 117 -21.94 -7.44 -10.72
N ARG A 118 -22.04 -6.12 -10.59
CA ARG A 118 -22.83 -5.40 -9.56
C ARG A 118 -22.42 -5.66 -8.12
N ARG A 119 -21.23 -6.18 -7.89
CA ARG A 119 -20.66 -6.49 -6.56
C ARG A 119 -19.40 -5.65 -6.29
N TYR A 120 -19.41 -4.38 -6.64
CA TYR A 120 -18.42 -3.37 -6.23
C TYR A 120 -18.92 -1.95 -6.51
N ILE A 121 -18.05 -0.95 -6.29
CA ILE A 121 -18.31 0.46 -6.58
C ILE A 121 -18.33 0.64 -8.10
N ARG A 122 -19.39 1.30 -8.58
CA ARG A 122 -19.59 1.53 -10.01
C ARG A 122 -18.40 2.29 -10.63
N ASN A 123 -17.98 1.89 -11.82
CA ASN A 123 -16.90 2.46 -12.63
C ASN A 123 -15.47 2.23 -12.09
N TYR A 124 -15.28 1.52 -10.96
CA TYR A 124 -13.95 1.21 -10.44
C TYR A 124 -13.37 -0.02 -11.15
N ALA A 125 -14.11 -1.11 -11.16
CA ALA A 125 -13.66 -2.43 -11.58
C ALA A 125 -14.06 -2.79 -13.03
N TRP A 126 -13.39 -3.79 -13.60
CA TRP A 126 -13.97 -4.65 -14.60
C TRP A 126 -15.02 -5.52 -13.92
N GLU A 127 -16.26 -5.42 -14.35
CA GLU A 127 -17.35 -6.26 -13.85
C GLU A 127 -17.47 -7.50 -14.75
N VAL A 128 -17.26 -8.69 -14.19
CA VAL A 128 -17.29 -9.98 -14.93
C VAL A 128 -18.10 -11.04 -14.19
N GLU A 129 -18.59 -12.02 -14.93
CA GLU A 129 -19.18 -13.22 -14.34
C GLU A 129 -18.11 -14.26 -13.97
N PRO A 130 -18.40 -15.21 -13.06
CA PRO A 130 -17.42 -16.21 -12.61
C PRO A 130 -16.69 -16.96 -13.74
N GLU A 131 -17.38 -17.26 -14.81
CA GLU A 131 -16.85 -17.97 -15.98
C GLU A 131 -15.81 -17.16 -16.76
N GLN A 132 -15.82 -15.82 -16.59
CA GLN A 132 -14.92 -14.89 -17.27
C GLN A 132 -13.72 -14.49 -16.41
N LEU A 133 -13.72 -14.82 -15.10
CA LEU A 133 -12.73 -14.34 -14.15
C LEU A 133 -11.30 -14.70 -14.55
N VAL A 134 -11.06 -15.96 -14.91
CA VAL A 134 -9.72 -16.46 -15.27
C VAL A 134 -9.15 -15.70 -16.47
N GLU A 135 -9.94 -15.46 -17.49
CA GLU A 135 -9.49 -14.72 -18.68
C GLU A 135 -9.20 -13.26 -18.32
N GLN A 136 -10.07 -12.60 -17.54
CA GLN A 136 -9.82 -11.22 -17.12
C GLN A 136 -8.57 -11.10 -16.23
N VAL A 137 -8.33 -12.07 -15.35
CA VAL A 137 -7.11 -12.12 -14.52
C VAL A 137 -5.85 -12.18 -15.39
N ARG A 138 -5.84 -13.01 -16.45
CA ARG A 138 -4.71 -13.07 -17.39
C ARG A 138 -4.50 -11.74 -18.12
N LEU A 139 -5.57 -11.05 -18.49
CA LEU A 139 -5.49 -9.74 -19.14
C LEU A 139 -4.86 -8.70 -18.19
N GLU A 140 -5.33 -8.63 -16.94
CA GLU A 140 -4.79 -7.69 -15.96
C GLU A 140 -3.37 -8.05 -15.50
N ALA A 141 -3.02 -9.33 -15.39
CA ALA A 141 -1.66 -9.77 -15.11
C ALA A 141 -0.64 -9.27 -16.16
N ARG A 142 -1.04 -9.27 -17.44
CA ARG A 142 -0.21 -8.75 -18.54
C ARG A 142 -0.21 -7.23 -18.65
N ALA A 143 -1.23 -6.56 -18.16
CA ALA A 143 -1.38 -5.10 -18.19
C ALA A 143 -0.74 -4.40 -16.98
N GLY A 144 -0.64 -5.10 -15.85
CA GLY A 144 -0.05 -4.63 -14.61
C GLY A 144 1.46 -4.86 -14.52
N ASP A 145 2.00 -4.56 -13.36
CA ASP A 145 3.43 -4.64 -13.06
C ASP A 145 3.71 -5.81 -12.07
N GLY A 146 3.16 -6.99 -12.36
CA GLY A 146 3.32 -8.19 -11.55
C GLY A 146 2.31 -8.33 -10.42
N TRP A 147 1.18 -7.62 -10.47
CA TRP A 147 0.07 -7.74 -9.55
C TRP A 147 -1.28 -7.78 -10.27
N VAL A 148 -2.25 -8.48 -9.67
CA VAL A 148 -3.67 -8.44 -10.06
C VAL A 148 -4.51 -8.14 -8.82
N LYS A 149 -5.50 -7.26 -8.92
CA LYS A 149 -6.43 -6.91 -7.85
C LYS A 149 -7.80 -7.54 -8.08
N LEU A 150 -8.22 -8.38 -7.14
CA LEU A 150 -9.57 -8.92 -7.05
C LEU A 150 -10.40 -8.21 -5.99
N VAL A 151 -11.71 -8.22 -6.15
CA VAL A 151 -12.69 -7.93 -5.10
C VAL A 151 -13.16 -9.26 -4.54
N GLY A 152 -12.72 -9.62 -3.33
CA GLY A 152 -13.02 -10.90 -2.69
C GLY A 152 -14.43 -10.97 -2.12
N ASP A 153 -14.89 -9.89 -1.47
CA ASP A 153 -16.23 -9.76 -0.93
C ASP A 153 -16.83 -8.37 -1.19
N TRP A 154 -18.10 -8.27 -1.06
CA TRP A 154 -18.86 -7.02 -1.09
C TRP A 154 -20.27 -7.25 -0.53
N ILE A 155 -21.00 -6.16 -0.25
CA ILE A 155 -22.41 -6.27 0.13
C ILE A 155 -23.20 -7.03 -0.94
N ASP A 156 -23.89 -8.09 -0.54
CA ASP A 156 -24.89 -8.77 -1.32
C ASP A 156 -26.27 -8.21 -0.96
N ARG A 157 -26.97 -7.71 -1.96
CA ARG A 157 -28.27 -7.07 -1.74
C ARG A 157 -29.41 -8.06 -1.46
N ASP A 158 -29.19 -9.33 -1.79
CA ASP A 158 -30.17 -10.40 -1.56
C ASP A 158 -30.07 -10.94 -0.13
N THR A 159 -28.87 -11.05 0.41
CA THR A 159 -28.62 -11.41 1.81
C THR A 159 -28.67 -10.21 2.75
N GLY A 160 -28.35 -9.03 2.26
CA GLY A 160 -28.33 -7.78 3.03
C GLY A 160 -27.07 -7.60 3.88
N ASP A 161 -26.00 -8.35 3.62
CA ASP A 161 -24.72 -8.27 4.32
C ASP A 161 -23.54 -8.52 3.37
N LEU A 162 -22.29 -8.42 3.90
CA LEU A 162 -21.09 -8.84 3.20
C LEU A 162 -21.17 -10.33 2.86
N SER A 163 -20.76 -10.67 1.65
CA SER A 163 -20.60 -12.09 1.29
C SER A 163 -19.55 -12.25 0.18
N PRO A 164 -19.01 -13.48 -0.02
CA PRO A 164 -18.06 -13.77 -1.07
C PRO A 164 -18.56 -13.37 -2.46
N CYS A 165 -17.68 -12.78 -3.27
CA CYS A 165 -17.96 -12.49 -4.68
C CYS A 165 -17.78 -13.74 -5.56
N TRP A 166 -16.95 -14.65 -5.14
CA TRP A 166 -16.50 -15.83 -5.91
C TRP A 166 -16.57 -17.08 -5.05
N SER A 167 -16.78 -18.24 -5.69
CA SER A 167 -16.58 -19.53 -5.02
C SER A 167 -15.08 -19.84 -4.86
N GLY A 168 -14.71 -20.65 -3.87
CA GLY A 168 -13.32 -21.05 -3.65
C GLY A 168 -12.67 -21.72 -4.88
N GLU A 169 -13.44 -22.51 -5.67
CA GLU A 169 -12.97 -23.14 -6.90
C GLU A 169 -12.61 -22.10 -7.98
N VAL A 170 -13.46 -21.08 -8.14
CA VAL A 170 -13.24 -19.99 -9.10
C VAL A 170 -12.03 -19.15 -8.68
N LEU A 171 -11.90 -18.83 -7.37
CA LEU A 171 -10.73 -18.13 -6.82
C LEU A 171 -9.45 -18.91 -7.04
N ALA A 172 -9.42 -20.21 -6.72
CA ALA A 172 -8.23 -21.04 -6.92
C ALA A 172 -7.78 -21.07 -8.39
N SER A 173 -8.73 -21.15 -9.33
CA SER A 173 -8.43 -21.10 -10.76
C SER A 173 -7.91 -19.74 -11.20
N ALA A 174 -8.45 -18.66 -10.64
CA ALA A 174 -8.05 -17.28 -10.95
C ALA A 174 -6.64 -16.97 -10.40
N VAL A 175 -6.35 -17.35 -9.15
CA VAL A 175 -5.03 -17.17 -8.53
C VAL A 175 -3.97 -17.97 -9.28
N ALA A 176 -4.25 -19.24 -9.60
CA ALA A 176 -3.34 -20.08 -10.40
C ALA A 176 -3.04 -19.43 -11.77
N ALA A 177 -4.05 -18.87 -12.44
CA ALA A 177 -3.88 -18.20 -13.73
C ALA A 177 -3.00 -16.93 -13.62
N ALA A 178 -3.11 -16.14 -12.55
CA ALA A 178 -2.23 -15.01 -12.30
C ALA A 178 -0.78 -15.47 -12.07
N HIS A 179 -0.59 -16.50 -11.26
CA HIS A 179 0.74 -17.06 -10.98
C HIS A 179 1.40 -17.65 -12.24
N GLU A 180 0.64 -18.29 -13.14
CA GLU A 180 1.12 -18.74 -14.45
C GLU A 180 1.62 -17.60 -15.34
N GLU A 181 1.03 -16.40 -15.22
CA GLU A 181 1.47 -15.19 -15.92
C GLU A 181 2.60 -14.46 -15.16
N GLY A 182 3.05 -14.98 -14.01
CA GLY A 182 4.11 -14.39 -13.18
C GLY A 182 3.63 -13.23 -12.29
N ALA A 183 2.33 -13.05 -12.12
CA ALA A 183 1.75 -12.01 -11.29
C ALA A 183 1.29 -12.55 -9.93
N ARG A 184 1.46 -11.76 -8.87
CA ARG A 184 0.87 -11.96 -7.54
C ARG A 184 -0.58 -11.48 -7.52
N VAL A 185 -1.38 -12.03 -6.62
CA VAL A 185 -2.79 -11.65 -6.46
C VAL A 185 -2.99 -10.97 -5.12
N THR A 186 -3.66 -9.82 -5.15
CA THR A 186 -4.18 -9.18 -3.96
C THR A 186 -5.71 -9.06 -4.04
N ALA A 187 -6.38 -9.18 -2.88
CA ALA A 187 -7.84 -9.16 -2.83
C ALA A 187 -8.37 -8.20 -1.78
N HIS A 188 -9.31 -7.33 -2.16
CA HIS A 188 -10.17 -6.62 -1.23
C HIS A 188 -10.99 -7.63 -0.41
N CYS A 189 -10.98 -7.52 0.91
CA CYS A 189 -11.82 -8.32 1.77
C CYS A 189 -12.06 -7.64 3.12
N PHE A 190 -13.33 -7.40 3.45
CA PHE A 190 -13.75 -6.87 4.75
C PHE A 190 -14.21 -7.98 5.70
N GLY A 191 -15.09 -8.87 5.22
CA GLY A 191 -15.77 -9.88 6.03
C GLY A 191 -14.96 -11.17 6.22
N GLU A 192 -15.43 -11.98 7.15
CA GLU A 192 -14.76 -13.22 7.58
C GLU A 192 -14.83 -14.34 6.54
N GLU A 193 -15.95 -14.44 5.85
CA GLU A 193 -16.31 -15.63 5.07
C GLU A 193 -15.37 -15.86 3.89
N SER A 194 -14.99 -14.79 3.18
CA SER A 194 -14.12 -14.85 2.01
C SER A 194 -12.66 -15.15 2.35
N LEU A 195 -12.20 -14.86 3.57
CA LEU A 195 -10.78 -15.01 3.95
C LEU A 195 -10.30 -16.46 3.90
N ARG A 196 -11.19 -17.42 4.23
CA ARG A 196 -10.85 -18.85 4.14
C ARG A 196 -10.62 -19.29 2.70
N ASP A 197 -11.49 -18.86 1.79
CA ASP A 197 -11.38 -19.21 0.37
C ASP A 197 -10.19 -18.50 -0.28
N LEU A 198 -9.89 -17.26 0.09
CA LEU A 198 -8.71 -16.52 -0.36
C LEU A 198 -7.41 -17.22 0.10
N ALA A 199 -7.35 -17.67 1.37
CA ALA A 199 -6.22 -18.43 1.87
C ALA A 199 -6.07 -19.78 1.14
N ALA A 200 -7.17 -20.51 0.97
CA ALA A 200 -7.17 -21.80 0.28
C ALA A 200 -6.79 -21.69 -1.21
N ALA A 201 -7.10 -20.55 -1.84
CA ALA A 201 -6.72 -20.26 -3.23
C ALA A 201 -5.23 -19.91 -3.38
N GLY A 202 -4.51 -19.61 -2.29
CA GLY A 202 -3.11 -19.19 -2.32
C GLY A 202 -2.90 -17.74 -2.75
N THR A 203 -3.80 -16.84 -2.34
CA THR A 203 -3.68 -15.39 -2.57
C THR A 203 -2.42 -14.86 -1.88
N ASP A 204 -1.69 -13.94 -2.50
CA ASP A 204 -0.41 -13.44 -1.98
C ASP A 204 -0.57 -12.31 -0.96
N CYS A 205 -1.66 -11.54 -1.07
CA CYS A 205 -1.96 -10.42 -0.18
C CYS A 205 -3.47 -10.24 -0.03
N VAL A 206 -3.91 -9.80 1.14
CA VAL A 206 -5.30 -9.37 1.37
C VAL A 206 -5.32 -7.94 1.90
N GLU A 207 -6.12 -7.11 1.25
CA GLU A 207 -6.34 -5.73 1.62
C GLU A 207 -7.42 -5.64 2.71
N HIS A 208 -7.24 -4.70 3.62
CA HIS A 208 -8.11 -4.46 4.78
C HIS A 208 -8.08 -5.61 5.80
N ALA A 209 -8.45 -6.82 5.41
CA ALA A 209 -8.40 -8.05 6.20
C ALA A 209 -9.03 -7.94 7.60
N CYS A 210 -9.96 -6.99 7.79
CA CYS A 210 -10.55 -6.69 9.11
C CYS A 210 -11.49 -7.79 9.63
N GLY A 211 -11.84 -8.75 8.77
CA GLY A 211 -12.60 -9.97 9.11
C GLY A 211 -11.75 -11.15 9.60
N LEU A 212 -10.44 -11.01 9.83
CA LEU A 212 -9.61 -12.11 10.30
C LEU A 212 -10.15 -12.70 11.62
N GLN A 213 -10.14 -14.03 11.70
CA GLN A 213 -10.53 -14.85 12.85
C GLN A 213 -9.37 -15.79 13.23
N PRO A 214 -9.33 -16.39 14.42
CA PRO A 214 -8.20 -17.21 14.85
C PRO A 214 -7.76 -18.30 13.85
N ASP A 215 -8.70 -18.93 13.15
CA ASP A 215 -8.42 -19.97 12.16
C ASP A 215 -7.82 -19.40 10.87
N THR A 216 -8.32 -18.24 10.40
CA THR A 216 -7.77 -17.54 9.23
C THR A 216 -6.44 -16.87 9.54
N VAL A 217 -6.26 -16.31 10.74
CA VAL A 217 -4.95 -15.82 11.24
C VAL A 217 -3.90 -16.92 11.19
N ALA A 218 -4.20 -18.10 11.73
CA ALA A 218 -3.28 -19.24 11.69
C ALA A 218 -2.96 -19.69 10.26
N SER A 219 -3.94 -19.66 9.36
CA SER A 219 -3.77 -20.02 7.95
C SER A 219 -2.89 -19.01 7.20
N PHE A 220 -3.13 -17.71 7.38
CA PHE A 220 -2.34 -16.64 6.76
C PHE A 220 -0.89 -16.68 7.22
N ALA A 221 -0.66 -16.81 8.53
CA ALA A 221 0.69 -16.91 9.08
C ALA A 221 1.46 -18.13 8.54
N ALA A 222 0.81 -19.30 8.48
CA ALA A 222 1.42 -20.52 7.97
C ALA A 222 1.78 -20.44 6.48
N GLN A 223 1.06 -19.67 5.69
CA GLN A 223 1.26 -19.52 4.26
C GLN A 223 2.07 -18.27 3.88
N GLY A 224 2.34 -17.37 4.85
CA GLY A 224 3.02 -16.10 4.60
C GLY A 224 2.19 -15.12 3.75
N ILE A 225 0.85 -15.23 3.80
CA ILE A 225 -0.04 -14.30 3.11
C ILE A 225 0.07 -12.93 3.79
N ALA A 226 0.44 -11.92 3.03
CA ALA A 226 0.58 -10.56 3.55
C ALA A 226 -0.79 -9.87 3.73
N ILE A 227 -0.85 -8.89 4.63
CA ILE A 227 -2.00 -7.99 4.73
C ILE A 227 -1.57 -6.53 4.62
N VAL A 228 -2.46 -5.71 4.06
CA VAL A 228 -2.36 -4.25 4.06
C VAL A 228 -3.64 -3.72 4.70
N PRO A 229 -3.61 -3.38 6.00
CA PRO A 229 -4.84 -3.19 6.79
C PRO A 229 -5.63 -1.94 6.44
N THR A 230 -4.98 -0.90 5.90
CA THR A 230 -5.65 0.37 5.54
C THR A 230 -6.55 0.92 6.65
N LEU A 231 -6.03 1.00 7.86
CA LEU A 231 -6.79 1.41 9.04
C LEU A 231 -7.43 2.80 8.88
N VAL A 232 -6.77 3.70 8.11
CA VAL A 232 -7.36 5.00 7.74
C VAL A 232 -8.67 4.85 6.94
N ASN A 233 -8.78 3.81 6.09
CA ASN A 233 -10.03 3.51 5.38
C ASN A 233 -11.05 2.88 6.32
N ILE A 234 -10.65 1.92 7.16
CA ILE A 234 -11.55 1.27 8.12
C ILE A 234 -12.16 2.29 9.09
N ASP A 235 -11.46 3.37 9.42
CA ASP A 235 -12.00 4.46 10.23
C ASP A 235 -13.19 5.19 9.58
N THR A 236 -13.41 5.01 8.29
CA THR A 236 -14.58 5.55 7.59
C THR A 236 -15.81 4.63 7.61
N PHE A 237 -15.70 3.39 8.13
CA PHE A 237 -16.78 2.41 8.11
C PHE A 237 -18.09 2.89 8.77
N PRO A 238 -18.08 3.60 9.91
CA PRO A 238 -19.31 4.17 10.44
C PRO A 238 -20.03 5.09 9.46
N GLN A 239 -19.30 5.91 8.72
CA GLN A 239 -19.84 6.82 7.71
C GLN A 239 -20.35 6.07 6.48
N ILE A 240 -19.62 5.03 6.04
CA ILE A 240 -19.99 4.20 4.89
C ILE A 240 -21.22 3.37 5.19
N ALA A 241 -21.36 2.82 6.43
CA ALA A 241 -22.43 1.95 6.82
C ALA A 241 -23.74 2.72 7.14
N GLU A 242 -23.66 3.97 7.59
CA GLU A 242 -24.83 4.74 8.06
C GLU A 242 -25.97 4.84 7.02
N PRO A 243 -25.72 5.12 5.72
CA PRO A 243 -26.78 5.15 4.72
C PRO A 243 -27.49 3.80 4.51
N ALA A 244 -26.86 2.71 4.91
CA ALA A 244 -27.41 1.36 4.77
C ALA A 244 -28.25 0.91 5.98
N ARG A 245 -28.21 1.63 7.09
CA ARG A 245 -28.80 1.24 8.40
C ARG A 245 -30.25 0.75 8.29
N GLU A 246 -31.11 1.45 7.59
CA GLU A 246 -32.53 1.09 7.47
C GLU A 246 -32.76 -0.04 6.46
N LYS A 247 -32.01 -0.04 5.36
CA LYS A 247 -32.24 -0.98 4.25
C LYS A 247 -31.50 -2.31 4.45
N PHE A 248 -30.31 -2.26 5.04
CA PHE A 248 -29.41 -3.40 5.24
C PHE A 248 -28.87 -3.38 6.68
N PRO A 249 -29.72 -3.61 7.70
CA PRO A 249 -29.33 -3.48 9.10
C PRO A 249 -28.24 -4.48 9.53
N ASP A 250 -28.16 -5.65 8.89
CA ASP A 250 -27.13 -6.65 9.17
C ASP A 250 -25.78 -6.17 8.68
N TYR A 251 -25.68 -5.68 7.45
CA TYR A 251 -24.46 -5.04 6.92
C TYR A 251 -24.01 -3.87 7.80
N HIS A 252 -24.94 -2.99 8.22
CA HIS A 252 -24.59 -1.87 9.10
C HIS A 252 -23.96 -2.38 10.41
N ARG A 253 -24.58 -3.35 11.09
CA ARG A 253 -24.04 -3.90 12.35
C ARG A 253 -22.68 -4.56 12.13
N HIS A 254 -22.54 -5.32 11.05
CA HIS A 254 -21.32 -6.01 10.68
C HIS A 254 -20.16 -5.01 10.45
N MET A 255 -20.35 -3.98 9.63
CA MET A 255 -19.35 -2.94 9.39
C MET A 255 -18.94 -2.21 10.68
N ILE A 256 -19.89 -1.95 11.60
CA ILE A 256 -19.58 -1.35 12.90
C ILE A 256 -18.76 -2.31 13.78
N ASP A 257 -19.07 -3.61 13.79
CA ASP A 257 -18.30 -4.62 14.53
C ASP A 257 -16.86 -4.71 14.00
N LEU A 258 -16.68 -4.81 12.67
CA LEU A 258 -15.35 -4.79 12.03
C LEU A 258 -14.55 -3.54 12.39
N TRP A 259 -15.17 -2.38 12.39
CA TRP A 259 -14.54 -1.12 12.81
C TRP A 259 -14.14 -1.15 14.30
N GLN A 260 -15.00 -1.64 15.19
CA GLN A 260 -14.74 -1.64 16.64
C GLN A 260 -13.54 -2.53 17.00
N ARG A 261 -13.39 -3.69 16.35
CA ARG A 261 -12.33 -4.65 16.63
C ARG A 261 -11.07 -4.48 15.78
N ARG A 262 -11.00 -3.50 14.87
CA ARG A 262 -9.94 -3.35 13.86
C ARG A 262 -8.52 -3.42 14.42
N TYR A 263 -8.25 -2.74 15.54
CA TYR A 263 -6.92 -2.73 16.14
C TYR A 263 -6.55 -4.07 16.78
N GLU A 264 -7.50 -4.72 17.45
CA GLU A 264 -7.32 -6.06 18.02
C GLU A 264 -7.04 -7.08 16.90
N THR A 265 -7.81 -7.05 15.83
CA THR A 265 -7.62 -7.92 14.65
C THR A 265 -6.22 -7.78 14.05
N ILE A 266 -5.71 -6.56 13.92
CA ILE A 266 -4.38 -6.32 13.34
C ILE A 266 -3.26 -6.64 14.34
N ALA A 267 -3.49 -6.45 15.65
CA ALA A 267 -2.57 -6.92 16.69
C ALA A 267 -2.44 -8.45 16.69
N ASP A 268 -3.54 -9.18 16.59
CA ASP A 268 -3.55 -10.64 16.51
C ASP A 268 -2.81 -11.15 15.26
N ALA A 269 -2.97 -10.46 14.13
CA ALA A 269 -2.25 -10.77 12.89
C ALA A 269 -0.73 -10.59 13.06
N ARG A 270 -0.29 -9.46 13.66
CA ARG A 270 1.12 -9.21 13.98
C ARG A 270 1.67 -10.28 14.92
N ASP A 271 0.97 -10.58 16.00
CA ASP A 271 1.43 -11.53 17.03
C ASP A 271 1.54 -12.96 16.49
N ALA A 272 0.76 -13.28 15.47
CA ALA A 272 0.85 -14.53 14.73
C ALA A 272 1.98 -14.56 13.68
N GLY A 273 2.65 -13.42 13.43
CA GLY A 273 3.73 -13.31 12.44
C GLY A 273 3.25 -13.16 10.99
N ILE A 274 2.02 -12.70 10.77
CA ILE A 274 1.55 -12.34 9.42
C ILE A 274 2.33 -11.10 8.94
N PRO A 275 2.88 -11.10 7.72
CA PRO A 275 3.51 -9.90 7.14
C PRO A 275 2.47 -8.77 6.99
N VAL A 276 2.73 -7.62 7.61
CA VAL A 276 1.85 -6.44 7.58
C VAL A 276 2.59 -5.29 6.93
N TYR A 277 1.97 -4.63 5.94
CA TYR A 277 2.54 -3.47 5.27
C TYR A 277 1.59 -2.27 5.32
N VAL A 278 2.17 -1.08 5.35
CA VAL A 278 1.42 0.18 5.33
C VAL A 278 0.79 0.41 3.97
N GLY A 279 -0.49 0.76 3.97
CA GLY A 279 -1.22 1.21 2.79
C GLY A 279 -2.46 1.99 3.21
N THR A 280 -2.81 3.02 2.45
CA THR A 280 -3.79 4.02 2.88
C THR A 280 -5.17 3.83 2.26
N ASP A 281 -5.27 3.12 1.14
CA ASP A 281 -6.46 3.11 0.27
C ASP A 281 -6.84 4.53 -0.22
N ALA A 282 -5.81 5.40 -0.34
CA ALA A 282 -5.99 6.74 -0.89
C ALA A 282 -6.46 6.69 -2.33
N GLY A 283 -7.31 7.63 -2.71
CA GLY A 283 -8.09 7.64 -3.92
C GLY A 283 -9.58 7.40 -3.63
N GLY A 284 -10.41 7.37 -4.64
CA GLY A 284 -11.84 7.24 -4.40
C GLY A 284 -12.40 8.38 -3.54
N SER A 285 -12.66 8.11 -2.27
CA SER A 285 -13.17 9.07 -1.29
C SER A 285 -12.12 9.57 -0.30
N LEU A 286 -10.96 8.91 -0.19
CA LEU A 286 -9.88 9.30 0.70
C LEU A 286 -8.87 10.19 -0.02
N PRO A 287 -8.33 11.23 0.64
CA PRO A 287 -7.25 12.03 0.07
C PRO A 287 -5.94 11.23 0.01
N HIS A 288 -5.02 11.67 -0.83
CA HIS A 288 -3.64 11.18 -0.86
C HIS A 288 -2.79 11.86 0.23
N GLY A 289 -1.60 11.30 0.54
CA GLY A 289 -0.67 11.84 1.53
C GLY A 289 -0.90 11.32 2.95
N LEU A 290 -1.56 10.20 3.14
CA LEU A 290 -1.95 9.67 4.45
C LEU A 290 -0.97 8.64 5.04
N VAL A 291 0.18 8.38 4.42
CA VAL A 291 1.12 7.33 4.84
C VAL A 291 1.55 7.44 6.31
N ALA A 292 1.87 8.64 6.80
CA ALA A 292 2.22 8.86 8.20
C ALA A 292 1.06 8.56 9.16
N THR A 293 -0.17 8.83 8.73
CA THR A 293 -1.38 8.52 9.52
C THR A 293 -1.56 7.01 9.64
N GLU A 294 -1.39 6.27 8.55
CA GLU A 294 -1.49 4.80 8.60
C GLU A 294 -0.39 4.18 9.46
N VAL A 295 0.85 4.69 9.42
CA VAL A 295 1.93 4.27 10.33
C VAL A 295 1.53 4.48 11.80
N ALA A 296 0.93 5.62 12.13
CA ALA A 296 0.44 5.90 13.49
C ALA A 296 -0.68 4.93 13.91
N HIS A 297 -1.55 4.51 13.00
CA HIS A 297 -2.56 3.50 13.26
C HIS A 297 -1.96 2.12 13.58
N LEU A 298 -0.88 1.71 12.90
CA LEU A 298 -0.17 0.47 13.25
C LEU A 298 0.41 0.54 14.66
N ALA A 299 1.02 1.66 15.06
CA ALA A 299 1.48 1.85 16.42
C ALA A 299 0.32 1.78 17.44
N HIS A 300 -0.87 2.31 17.08
CA HIS A 300 -2.08 2.19 17.90
C HIS A 300 -2.58 0.74 17.99
N ALA A 301 -2.36 -0.08 16.96
CA ALA A 301 -2.58 -1.53 16.98
C ALA A 301 -1.49 -2.30 17.75
N GLY A 302 -0.57 -1.61 18.42
CA GLY A 302 0.44 -2.19 19.30
C GLY A 302 1.77 -2.54 18.62
N PHE A 303 2.01 -2.16 17.37
CA PHE A 303 3.32 -2.27 16.75
C PHE A 303 4.31 -1.36 17.48
N THR A 304 5.53 -1.83 17.69
CA THR A 304 6.64 -0.95 18.09
C THR A 304 6.93 0.06 16.99
N THR A 305 7.60 1.18 17.32
CA THR A 305 7.99 2.18 16.32
C THR A 305 8.84 1.56 15.21
N THR A 306 9.74 0.63 15.53
CA THR A 306 10.57 -0.06 14.54
C THR A 306 9.74 -0.96 13.62
N GLU A 307 8.79 -1.74 14.15
CA GLU A 307 7.88 -2.58 13.34
C GLU A 307 6.99 -1.74 12.42
N ALA A 308 6.45 -0.63 12.92
CA ALA A 308 5.63 0.27 12.12
C ALA A 308 6.44 0.95 11.00
N LEU A 309 7.68 1.35 11.28
CA LEU A 309 8.61 1.87 10.26
C LEU A 309 9.01 0.80 9.25
N ASP A 310 9.27 -0.44 9.70
CA ASP A 310 9.59 -1.56 8.79
C ASP A 310 8.43 -1.83 7.82
N ALA A 311 7.21 -1.83 8.33
CA ALA A 311 5.99 -1.99 7.54
C ALA A 311 5.77 -0.86 6.51
N ALA A 312 6.32 0.33 6.74
CA ALA A 312 6.20 1.51 5.88
C ALA A 312 7.43 1.75 5.00
N CYS A 313 8.56 1.09 5.25
CA CYS A 313 9.82 1.45 4.65
C CYS A 313 10.62 0.21 4.20
N TRP A 314 11.50 -0.32 5.07
CA TRP A 314 12.46 -1.36 4.68
C TRP A 314 11.79 -2.69 4.30
N GLY A 315 10.91 -3.21 5.14
CA GLY A 315 10.17 -4.43 4.90
C GLY A 315 9.25 -4.32 3.69
N ALA A 316 8.53 -3.21 3.58
CA ALA A 316 7.63 -2.97 2.45
C ALA A 316 8.39 -2.85 1.10
N ARG A 317 9.55 -2.15 1.09
CA ARG A 317 10.42 -2.08 -0.10
C ARG A 317 10.93 -3.46 -0.51
N SER A 318 11.46 -4.21 0.45
CA SER A 318 11.93 -5.58 0.23
C SER A 318 10.83 -6.49 -0.32
N TRP A 319 9.62 -6.42 0.24
CA TRP A 319 8.46 -7.18 -0.22
C TRP A 319 8.06 -6.86 -1.66
N LEU A 320 8.17 -5.59 -2.06
CA LEU A 320 7.90 -5.16 -3.43
C LEU A 320 9.11 -5.36 -4.38
N GLY A 321 10.27 -5.79 -3.85
CA GLY A 321 11.49 -6.01 -4.65
C GLY A 321 12.22 -4.72 -5.02
N TRP A 322 12.08 -3.66 -4.21
CA TRP A 322 12.73 -2.37 -4.43
C TRP A 322 13.85 -2.13 -3.41
N PRO A 323 14.99 -1.55 -3.84
CA PRO A 323 16.10 -1.24 -2.94
C PRO A 323 15.73 -0.13 -1.94
N GLY A 324 16.49 -0.07 -0.86
CA GLY A 324 16.51 1.02 0.10
C GLY A 324 17.60 2.06 -0.19
N LEU A 325 18.47 2.30 0.80
CA LEU A 325 19.60 3.23 0.70
C LEU A 325 20.95 2.51 0.61
N GLU A 326 21.02 1.38 -0.09
CA GLU A 326 22.26 0.65 -0.29
C GLU A 326 23.25 1.46 -1.15
N GLU A 327 24.55 1.17 -1.03
CA GLU A 327 25.61 1.83 -1.78
C GLU A 327 25.38 1.70 -3.29
N GLY A 328 25.32 2.83 -4.00
CA GLY A 328 25.16 2.89 -5.44
C GLY A 328 23.71 2.86 -5.93
N GLU A 329 22.72 2.68 -5.06
CA GLU A 329 21.31 2.73 -5.44
C GLU A 329 20.83 4.16 -5.70
N GLU A 330 19.74 4.31 -6.45
CA GLU A 330 19.12 5.62 -6.70
C GLU A 330 18.59 6.20 -5.37
N ALA A 331 18.84 7.50 -5.18
CA ALA A 331 18.50 8.17 -3.94
C ALA A 331 17.00 8.53 -3.90
N ASP A 332 16.19 7.59 -3.42
CA ASP A 332 14.79 7.81 -3.03
C ASP A 332 14.75 7.85 -1.50
N LEU A 333 14.79 9.05 -0.92
CA LEU A 333 14.91 9.23 0.53
C LEU A 333 14.10 10.41 1.06
N VAL A 334 13.82 10.36 2.35
CA VAL A 334 13.16 11.43 3.09
C VAL A 334 14.02 11.81 4.27
N VAL A 335 14.11 13.12 4.54
CA VAL A 335 14.84 13.67 5.69
C VAL A 335 13.85 14.25 6.69
N TYR A 336 14.03 13.92 7.95
CA TYR A 336 13.22 14.41 9.07
C TYR A 336 14.08 15.17 10.05
N ALA A 337 13.50 16.17 10.74
CA ALA A 337 14.20 16.94 11.77
C ALA A 337 14.47 16.10 13.03
N ASP A 338 13.51 15.28 13.41
CA ASP A 338 13.51 14.45 14.61
C ASP A 338 13.61 12.96 14.27
N ASP A 339 14.04 12.12 15.23
CA ASP A 339 14.16 10.67 15.04
C ASP A 339 12.78 9.99 14.96
N PRO A 340 12.38 9.47 13.80
CA PRO A 340 11.08 8.81 13.67
C PRO A 340 10.95 7.49 14.48
N ARG A 341 12.07 6.95 14.97
CA ARG A 341 12.06 5.75 15.84
C ARG A 341 11.69 6.12 17.29
N GLU A 342 11.91 7.37 17.70
CA GLU A 342 11.51 7.88 19.01
C GLU A 342 10.07 8.42 18.97
N ASP A 343 9.69 9.12 17.88
CA ASP A 343 8.34 9.66 17.70
C ASP A 343 7.91 9.57 16.23
N LEU A 344 6.97 8.67 15.94
CA LEU A 344 6.39 8.50 14.61
C LEU A 344 5.67 9.76 14.07
N ALA A 345 5.30 10.71 14.92
CA ALA A 345 4.73 11.99 14.49
C ALA A 345 5.70 12.79 13.59
N ALA A 346 6.99 12.53 13.68
CA ALA A 346 8.00 13.13 12.81
C ALA A 346 7.72 12.82 11.31
N LEU A 347 7.14 11.66 11.00
CA LEU A 347 6.84 11.25 9.63
C LEU A 347 5.84 12.18 8.92
N ALA A 348 5.00 12.89 9.66
CA ALA A 348 4.03 13.83 9.08
C ALA A 348 4.68 15.13 8.56
N LEU A 349 5.96 15.36 8.86
CA LEU A 349 6.66 16.62 8.58
C LEU A 349 8.03 16.38 7.91
N PRO A 350 8.07 15.85 6.67
CA PRO A 350 9.32 15.76 5.92
C PRO A 350 10.01 17.11 5.81
N SER A 351 11.29 17.18 6.18
CA SER A 351 12.10 18.39 5.99
C SER A 351 12.63 18.49 4.55
N LEU A 352 12.81 17.35 3.90
CA LEU A 352 13.22 17.26 2.50
C LEU A 352 12.81 15.90 1.95
N VAL A 353 12.26 15.90 0.76
CA VAL A 353 12.05 14.72 -0.06
C VAL A 353 13.07 14.71 -1.18
N VAL A 354 13.74 13.58 -1.39
CA VAL A 354 14.65 13.38 -2.53
C VAL A 354 14.15 12.18 -3.31
N LEU A 355 13.84 12.39 -4.57
CA LEU A 355 13.36 11.34 -5.48
C LEU A 355 14.31 11.24 -6.68
N ARG A 356 14.86 10.05 -6.94
CA ARG A 356 15.90 9.82 -7.97
C ARG A 356 17.09 10.79 -7.85
N GLY A 357 17.42 11.16 -6.60
CA GLY A 357 18.48 12.11 -6.31
C GLY A 357 18.14 13.58 -6.54
N ILE A 358 16.89 13.91 -6.90
CA ILE A 358 16.40 15.27 -7.12
C ILE A 358 15.65 15.73 -5.86
N PRO A 359 16.08 16.83 -5.23
CA PRO A 359 15.38 17.42 -4.09
C PRO A 359 14.02 18.01 -4.49
N HIS A 360 13.00 17.73 -3.70
CA HIS A 360 11.69 18.35 -3.74
C HIS A 360 11.46 19.04 -2.38
N PRO A 361 11.40 20.37 -2.34
CA PRO A 361 11.23 21.14 -1.11
C PRO A 361 9.81 21.04 -0.54
#